data_f8bc76dd31cbb1eb281225e7e627d789
#
_entry.id   f8bc76dd31cbb1eb281225e7e627d789
#
_cell.length_a   1.000
_cell.length_b   1.000
_cell.length_c   1.000
_cell.angle_alpha   90.00
_cell.angle_beta   90.00
_cell.angle_gamma   90.00
#
_symmetry.space_group_name_H-M   'P 1'
#
loop_
_entity.id
_entity.type
_entity.pdbx_description
1 polymer ?
#
loop_
_entity_poly.entity_id
_entity_poly.type
_entity_poly.pdbx_seq_one_letter_code
_entity_poly.pdbx_strand_id
1 'polypeptide(L)'
;LLAHCVTVSESDIKKISANGAKIAHCPKSNAKFGHGYAPFEAFFDAGIAVGLGSDSVASNNTCDLLEESRFASLAARNQPGSNRFISAKEMLETATLGGAKALGLDAIIGTLDIGKQADIAVVSLANIAQQPINDVHTALVFASNARDVVMTMVAGKQVF
;
A
#
# COMPACT_ATOMS: atom_id res chain seq x y z
N LEU A 1 8.07 3.68 13.37
CA LEU A 1 7.05 3.80 12.34
C LEU A 1 6.32 5.13 12.51
N LEU A 2 6.16 5.90 11.44
CA LEU A 2 5.39 7.15 11.38
C LEU A 2 4.13 6.91 10.54
N ALA A 3 3.01 7.52 10.90
CA ALA A 3 1.78 7.43 10.13
C ALA A 3 1.50 8.74 9.38
N HIS A 4 0.82 8.64 8.24
CA HIS A 4 0.32 9.74 7.42
C HIS A 4 1.41 10.62 6.76
N CYS A 5 2.24 11.30 7.52
CA CYS A 5 3.33 12.17 7.05
C CYS A 5 2.93 13.15 5.94
N VAL A 6 1.75 13.81 6.09
CA VAL A 6 1.18 14.69 5.05
C VAL A 6 1.97 16.00 4.93
N THR A 7 2.35 16.61 6.06
CA THR A 7 2.95 17.95 6.10
C THR A 7 4.46 17.95 6.32
N VAL A 8 5.14 16.86 5.95
CA VAL A 8 6.59 16.76 6.06
C VAL A 8 7.29 17.56 4.96
N SER A 9 8.35 18.28 5.34
CA SER A 9 9.21 19.01 4.41
C SER A 9 10.31 18.10 3.82
N GLU A 10 11.00 18.55 2.78
CA GLU A 10 12.20 17.84 2.27
C GLU A 10 13.25 17.60 3.34
N SER A 11 13.44 18.55 4.28
CA SER A 11 14.38 18.38 5.38
C SER A 11 13.92 17.30 6.36
N ASP A 12 12.61 17.14 6.54
CA ASP A 12 12.06 16.07 7.40
C ASP A 12 12.19 14.71 6.72
N ILE A 13 11.96 14.64 5.41
CA ILE A 13 12.17 13.40 4.63
C ILE A 13 13.61 12.93 4.74
N LYS A 14 14.59 13.84 4.61
CA LYS A 14 16.02 13.53 4.81
C LYS A 14 16.29 12.98 6.21
N LYS A 15 15.70 13.57 7.25
CA LYS A 15 15.85 13.09 8.64
C LYS A 15 15.20 11.72 8.84
N ILE A 16 13.99 11.50 8.28
CA ILE A 16 13.27 10.22 8.32
C ILE A 16 14.14 9.12 7.70
N SER A 17 14.66 9.37 6.50
CA SER A 17 15.55 8.44 5.80
C SER A 17 16.83 8.17 6.59
N ALA A 18 17.55 9.22 7.03
CA ALA A 18 18.82 9.10 7.74
C ALA A 18 18.70 8.32 9.07
N ASN A 19 17.54 8.37 9.72
CA ASN A 19 17.28 7.64 10.97
C ASN A 19 16.61 6.27 10.73
N GLY A 20 16.47 5.80 9.51
CA GLY A 20 15.84 4.52 9.21
C GLY A 20 14.39 4.43 9.65
N ALA A 21 13.72 5.57 9.86
CA ALA A 21 12.31 5.60 10.20
C ALA A 21 11.46 5.18 8.98
N LYS A 22 10.31 4.58 9.24
CA LYS A 22 9.46 3.93 8.25
C LYS A 22 8.08 4.56 8.28
N ILE A 23 7.32 4.46 7.20
CA ILE A 23 6.04 5.17 7.04
C ILE A 23 4.90 4.20 6.78
N ALA A 24 3.78 4.40 7.48
CA ALA A 24 2.45 3.87 7.16
C ALA A 24 1.68 4.96 6.40
N HIS A 25 1.48 4.76 5.11
CA HIS A 25 0.74 5.69 4.24
C HIS A 25 -0.75 5.32 4.23
N CYS A 26 -1.60 6.26 4.66
CA CYS A 26 -3.04 6.08 4.79
C CYS A 26 -3.80 7.12 3.94
N PRO A 27 -3.72 7.05 2.61
CA PRO A 27 -4.14 8.14 1.73
C PRO A 27 -5.63 8.44 1.76
N LYS A 28 -6.51 7.43 1.88
CA LYS A 28 -7.96 7.65 1.95
C LYS A 28 -8.36 8.36 3.24
N SER A 29 -7.77 7.97 4.38
CA SER A 29 -7.98 8.67 5.65
C SER A 29 -7.57 10.14 5.53
N ASN A 30 -6.39 10.42 4.96
CA ASN A 30 -5.92 11.78 4.73
C ASN A 30 -6.90 12.59 3.87
N ALA A 31 -7.37 12.01 2.77
CA ALA A 31 -8.31 12.64 1.86
C ALA A 31 -9.69 12.88 2.50
N LYS A 32 -10.19 11.88 3.25
CA LYS A 32 -11.49 11.98 3.93
C LYS A 32 -11.55 13.14 4.91
N PHE A 33 -10.47 13.41 5.62
CA PHE A 33 -10.39 14.53 6.57
C PHE A 33 -9.89 15.84 5.96
N GLY A 34 -9.58 15.87 4.65
CA GLY A 34 -9.07 17.05 4.00
C GLY A 34 -7.68 17.46 4.44
N HIS A 35 -6.88 16.53 4.95
CA HIS A 35 -5.51 16.80 5.42
C HIS A 35 -4.53 17.06 4.27
N GLY A 36 -4.92 16.78 3.02
CA GLY A 36 -4.05 16.86 1.85
C GLY A 36 -3.36 15.54 1.52
N TYR A 37 -2.30 15.60 0.74
CA TYR A 37 -1.57 14.44 0.23
C TYR A 37 -0.17 14.40 0.79
N ALA A 38 0.24 13.23 1.29
CA ALA A 38 1.63 13.00 1.67
C ALA A 38 2.53 12.99 0.42
N PRO A 39 3.79 13.45 0.50
CA PRO A 39 4.73 13.44 -0.61
C PRO A 39 5.24 12.01 -0.89
N PHE A 40 4.33 11.14 -1.33
CA PHE A 40 4.51 9.70 -1.40
C PHE A 40 5.67 9.29 -2.31
N GLU A 41 5.81 9.96 -3.46
CA GLU A 41 6.93 9.73 -4.39
C GLU A 41 8.28 10.05 -3.74
N ALA A 42 8.36 11.17 -3.01
CA ALA A 42 9.59 11.58 -2.36
C ALA A 42 10.05 10.60 -1.27
N PHE A 43 9.13 9.84 -0.67
CA PHE A 43 9.50 8.79 0.27
C PHE A 43 10.23 7.64 -0.44
N PHE A 44 9.77 7.22 -1.63
CA PHE A 44 10.46 6.22 -2.43
C PHE A 44 11.83 6.71 -2.89
N ASP A 45 11.90 7.94 -3.39
CA ASP A 45 13.15 8.54 -3.88
C ASP A 45 14.20 8.67 -2.77
N ALA A 46 13.74 8.87 -1.53
CA ALA A 46 14.59 8.88 -0.34
C ALA A 46 14.92 7.48 0.22
N GLY A 47 14.44 6.40 -0.41
CA GLY A 47 14.67 5.02 0.03
C GLY A 47 13.96 4.66 1.34
N ILE A 48 12.93 5.39 1.74
CA ILE A 48 12.16 5.12 2.95
C ILE A 48 11.25 3.92 2.71
N ALA A 49 11.26 2.96 3.63
CA ALA A 49 10.31 1.85 3.60
C ALA A 49 8.89 2.36 3.91
N VAL A 50 8.00 2.21 2.95
CA VAL A 50 6.60 2.61 3.05
C VAL A 50 5.70 1.40 2.92
N GLY A 51 4.75 1.25 3.84
CA GLY A 51 3.62 0.33 3.74
C GLY A 51 2.32 1.09 3.62
N LEU A 52 1.31 0.47 3.03
CA LEU A 52 -0.05 1.00 3.01
C LEU A 52 -0.80 0.62 4.28
N GLY A 53 -1.65 1.53 4.75
CA GLY A 53 -2.57 1.30 5.86
C GLY A 53 -3.95 1.87 5.55
N SER A 54 -4.99 1.18 5.98
CA SER A 54 -6.37 1.67 5.87
C SER A 54 -6.73 2.69 6.96
N ASP A 55 -5.89 2.84 7.99
CA ASP A 55 -6.24 3.53 9.22
C ASP A 55 -7.46 2.87 9.90
N SER A 56 -8.06 3.50 10.89
CA SER A 56 -9.23 2.94 11.55
C SER A 56 -10.47 2.99 10.65
N VAL A 57 -11.43 2.10 10.91
CA VAL A 57 -12.73 2.11 10.22
C VAL A 57 -13.47 3.43 10.45
N ALA A 58 -13.28 4.08 11.60
CA ALA A 58 -13.85 5.40 11.88
C ALA A 58 -13.27 6.48 10.95
N SER A 59 -11.99 6.38 10.59
CA SER A 59 -11.29 7.33 9.72
C SER A 59 -11.53 7.06 8.23
N ASN A 60 -11.70 5.79 7.82
CA ASN A 60 -11.73 5.40 6.41
C ASN A 60 -13.06 4.79 5.96
N ASN A 61 -13.84 4.19 6.87
CA ASN A 61 -15.04 3.39 6.63
C ASN A 61 -14.80 2.00 5.99
N THR A 62 -13.60 1.73 5.47
CA THR A 62 -13.24 0.43 4.87
C THR A 62 -11.88 -0.05 5.38
N CYS A 63 -11.67 -1.38 5.37
CA CYS A 63 -10.36 -2.02 5.60
C CYS A 63 -9.95 -2.75 4.31
N ASP A 64 -9.82 -2.00 3.22
CA ASP A 64 -9.55 -2.53 1.88
C ASP A 64 -8.22 -1.99 1.35
N LEU A 65 -7.17 -2.79 1.44
CA LEU A 65 -5.83 -2.39 0.97
C LEU A 65 -5.70 -2.37 -0.55
N LEU A 66 -6.54 -3.07 -1.30
CA LEU A 66 -6.57 -2.95 -2.76
C LEU A 66 -7.15 -1.58 -3.16
N GLU A 67 -8.21 -1.15 -2.49
CA GLU A 67 -8.76 0.19 -2.68
C GLU A 67 -7.77 1.28 -2.23
N GLU A 68 -7.05 1.10 -1.11
CA GLU A 68 -5.97 2.00 -0.69
C GLU A 68 -4.87 2.10 -1.76
N SER A 69 -4.47 0.97 -2.32
CA SER A 69 -3.45 0.92 -3.39
C SER A 69 -3.88 1.74 -4.60
N ARG A 70 -5.11 1.57 -5.05
CA ARG A 70 -5.70 2.35 -6.15
C ARG A 70 -5.70 3.82 -5.84
N PHE A 71 -6.22 4.19 -4.68
CA PHE A 71 -6.33 5.58 -4.28
C PHE A 71 -4.95 6.23 -4.12
N ALA A 72 -3.99 5.57 -3.48
CA ALA A 72 -2.62 6.04 -3.35
C ALA A 72 -1.98 6.34 -4.71
N SER A 73 -2.12 5.40 -5.66
CA SER A 73 -1.59 5.57 -7.02
C SER A 73 -2.19 6.77 -7.75
N LEU A 74 -3.53 6.92 -7.69
CA LEU A 74 -4.23 8.02 -8.36
C LEU A 74 -3.95 9.37 -7.69
N ALA A 75 -3.89 9.40 -6.36
CA ALA A 75 -3.59 10.60 -5.59
C ALA A 75 -2.16 11.10 -5.88
N ALA A 76 -1.17 10.19 -5.90
CA ALA A 76 0.22 10.53 -6.21
C ALA A 76 0.36 11.16 -7.59
N ARG A 77 -0.28 10.60 -8.62
CA ARG A 77 -0.25 11.12 -10.01
C ARG A 77 -0.85 12.52 -10.15
N ASN A 78 -1.72 12.93 -9.24
CA ASN A 78 -2.39 14.24 -9.29
C ASN A 78 -1.76 15.27 -8.36
N GLN A 79 -0.63 14.97 -7.72
CA GLN A 79 0.08 15.96 -6.92
C GLN A 79 0.81 16.97 -7.83
N PRO A 80 0.78 18.27 -7.49
CA PRO A 80 1.59 19.26 -8.19
C PRO A 80 3.07 18.89 -8.12
N GLY A 81 3.74 18.86 -9.27
CA GLY A 81 5.16 18.51 -9.36
C GLY A 81 5.46 17.00 -9.36
N SER A 82 4.43 16.16 -9.38
CA SER A 82 4.61 14.72 -9.58
C SER A 82 5.31 14.44 -10.91
N ASN A 83 6.44 13.76 -10.87
CA ASN A 83 7.24 13.39 -12.04
C ASN A 83 7.40 11.87 -12.16
N ARG A 84 6.85 11.11 -11.20
CA ARG A 84 6.97 9.66 -11.13
C ARG A 84 5.62 8.97 -11.32
N PHE A 85 5.59 8.04 -12.26
CA PHE A 85 4.45 7.16 -12.42
C PHE A 85 4.65 5.89 -11.59
N ILE A 86 4.00 5.83 -10.42
CA ILE A 86 4.03 4.61 -9.60
C ILE A 86 3.15 3.56 -10.27
N SER A 87 3.76 2.46 -10.67
CA SER A 87 3.10 1.36 -11.37
C SER A 87 2.20 0.53 -10.43
N ALA A 88 1.27 -0.23 -11.00
CA ALA A 88 0.45 -1.17 -10.24
C ALA A 88 1.30 -2.22 -9.49
N LYS A 89 2.40 -2.67 -10.10
CA LYS A 89 3.34 -3.59 -9.46
C LYS A 89 3.98 -2.97 -8.22
N GLU A 90 4.50 -1.75 -8.30
CA GLU A 90 5.09 -1.04 -7.14
C GLU A 90 4.06 -0.80 -6.05
N MET A 91 2.80 -0.52 -6.41
CA MET A 91 1.72 -0.38 -5.43
C MET A 91 1.41 -1.70 -4.71
N LEU A 92 1.37 -2.82 -5.44
CA LEU A 92 1.17 -4.14 -4.84
C LEU A 92 2.36 -4.52 -3.94
N GLU A 93 3.58 -4.23 -4.36
CA GLU A 93 4.79 -4.39 -3.53
C GLU A 93 4.71 -3.54 -2.26
N THR A 94 4.21 -2.30 -2.35
CA THR A 94 4.01 -1.42 -1.18
C THR A 94 2.96 -1.99 -0.21
N ALA A 95 1.88 -2.58 -0.75
CA ALA A 95 0.82 -3.19 0.05
C ALA A 95 1.24 -4.52 0.71
N THR A 96 2.31 -5.16 0.25
CA THR A 96 2.79 -6.46 0.72
C THR A 96 4.17 -6.35 1.37
N LEU A 97 5.24 -6.48 0.61
CA LEU A 97 6.62 -6.40 1.08
C LEU A 97 6.95 -5.03 1.72
N GLY A 98 6.40 -3.95 1.19
CA GLY A 98 6.56 -2.60 1.76
C GLY A 98 5.99 -2.52 3.17
N GLY A 99 4.79 -3.06 3.39
CA GLY A 99 4.18 -3.19 4.70
C GLY A 99 5.03 -4.03 5.67
N ALA A 100 5.53 -5.18 5.21
CA ALA A 100 6.42 -6.04 5.98
C ALA A 100 7.71 -5.30 6.38
N LYS A 101 8.36 -4.60 5.45
CA LYS A 101 9.55 -3.77 5.72
C LYS A 101 9.25 -2.63 6.69
N ALA A 102 8.10 -1.98 6.54
CA ALA A 102 7.70 -0.90 7.44
C ALA A 102 7.50 -1.39 8.88
N LEU A 103 7.08 -2.63 9.05
CA LEU A 103 6.92 -3.29 10.36
C LEU A 103 8.21 -3.97 10.86
N GLY A 104 9.25 -4.11 10.02
CA GLY A 104 10.45 -4.88 10.34
C GLY A 104 10.23 -6.40 10.35
N LEU A 105 9.28 -6.88 9.57
CA LEU A 105 8.88 -8.29 9.48
C LEU A 105 9.21 -8.91 8.11
N ASP A 106 9.94 -8.22 7.26
CA ASP A 106 10.22 -8.64 5.89
C ASP A 106 11.09 -9.90 5.77
N ALA A 107 11.79 -10.29 6.84
CA ALA A 107 12.43 -11.60 6.93
C ALA A 107 11.43 -12.76 7.11
N ILE A 108 10.22 -12.46 7.60
CA ILE A 108 9.24 -13.47 8.02
C ILE A 108 8.03 -13.53 7.07
N ILE A 109 7.56 -12.36 6.59
CA ILE A 109 6.36 -12.21 5.74
C ILE A 109 6.61 -11.27 4.58
N GLY A 110 5.59 -11.01 3.75
CA GLY A 110 5.58 -9.99 2.70
C GLY A 110 5.92 -10.51 1.30
N THR A 111 6.43 -11.74 1.19
CA THR A 111 6.66 -12.44 -0.09
C THR A 111 6.30 -13.92 0.06
N LEU A 112 6.10 -14.61 -1.08
CA LEU A 112 5.79 -16.03 -1.13
C LEU A 112 7.06 -16.91 -1.24
N ASP A 113 8.16 -16.48 -0.63
CA ASP A 113 9.42 -17.21 -0.65
C ASP A 113 9.38 -18.41 0.31
N ILE A 114 10.10 -19.47 -0.07
CA ILE A 114 10.27 -20.67 0.78
C ILE A 114 10.96 -20.26 2.09
N GLY A 115 10.37 -20.70 3.20
CA GLY A 115 10.88 -20.41 4.56
C GLY A 115 10.20 -19.24 5.25
N LYS A 116 9.38 -18.45 4.54
CA LYS A 116 8.52 -17.44 5.15
C LYS A 116 7.21 -18.03 5.66
N GLN A 117 6.54 -17.29 6.55
CA GLN A 117 5.20 -17.64 6.99
C GLN A 117 4.20 -17.47 5.83
N ALA A 118 3.23 -18.36 5.78
CA ALA A 118 2.17 -18.31 4.79
C ALA A 118 1.09 -17.28 5.22
N ASP A 119 1.41 -15.99 5.05
CA ASP A 119 0.49 -14.86 5.12
C ASP A 119 0.04 -14.56 3.69
N ILE A 120 -1.13 -15.06 3.29
CA ILE A 120 -1.56 -15.12 1.90
C ILE A 120 -2.98 -14.58 1.78
N ALA A 121 -3.21 -13.72 0.80
CA ALA A 121 -4.53 -13.36 0.31
C ALA A 121 -4.72 -13.90 -1.10
N VAL A 122 -5.82 -14.60 -1.35
CA VAL A 122 -6.20 -15.06 -2.69
C VAL A 122 -7.33 -14.18 -3.20
N VAL A 123 -7.10 -13.56 -4.35
CA VAL A 123 -8.05 -12.65 -4.99
C VAL A 123 -8.60 -13.31 -6.25
N SER A 124 -9.92 -13.39 -6.37
CA SER A 124 -10.58 -13.86 -7.60
C SER A 124 -10.48 -12.78 -8.68
N LEU A 125 -10.14 -13.20 -9.89
CA LEU A 125 -10.14 -12.35 -11.08
C LEU A 125 -11.26 -12.74 -12.07
N ALA A 126 -12.32 -13.38 -11.56
CA ALA A 126 -13.43 -13.85 -12.37
C ALA A 126 -14.57 -12.83 -12.57
N ASN A 127 -14.50 -11.67 -11.88
CA ASN A 127 -15.54 -10.65 -11.98
C ASN A 127 -15.49 -9.97 -13.35
N ILE A 128 -16.66 -9.74 -13.95
CA ILE A 128 -16.78 -9.06 -15.25
C ILE A 128 -16.15 -7.67 -15.25
N ALA A 129 -16.19 -6.97 -14.11
CA ALA A 129 -15.56 -5.65 -13.95
C ALA A 129 -14.03 -5.66 -14.05
N GLN A 130 -13.39 -6.85 -13.94
CA GLN A 130 -11.94 -7.01 -14.05
C GLN A 130 -11.50 -7.38 -15.48
N GLN A 131 -12.44 -7.61 -16.39
CA GLN A 131 -12.15 -8.08 -17.74
C GLN A 131 -12.08 -6.92 -18.77
N PRO A 132 -11.25 -7.03 -19.81
CA PRO A 132 -10.24 -8.08 -20.04
C PRO A 132 -8.99 -7.87 -19.17
N ILE A 133 -8.36 -8.97 -18.73
CA ILE A 133 -7.12 -8.91 -17.95
C ILE A 133 -5.93 -8.94 -18.91
N ASN A 134 -5.23 -7.83 -19.03
CA ASN A 134 -3.99 -7.73 -19.80
C ASN A 134 -2.74 -7.82 -18.91
N ASP A 135 -2.85 -7.34 -17.65
CA ASP A 135 -1.81 -7.38 -16.63
C ASP A 135 -2.43 -7.63 -15.27
N VAL A 136 -1.91 -8.64 -14.56
CA VAL A 136 -2.45 -9.07 -13.27
C VAL A 136 -2.30 -7.99 -12.19
N HIS A 137 -1.17 -7.28 -12.16
CA HIS A 137 -0.97 -6.21 -11.18
C HIS A 137 -1.97 -5.08 -11.38
N THR A 138 -2.19 -4.70 -12.62
CA THR A 138 -3.20 -3.69 -12.99
C THR A 138 -4.61 -4.14 -12.61
N ALA A 139 -4.97 -5.41 -12.86
CA ALA A 139 -6.26 -5.95 -12.47
C ALA A 139 -6.45 -5.94 -10.95
N LEU A 140 -5.43 -6.32 -10.17
CA LEU A 140 -5.49 -6.30 -8.71
C LEU A 140 -5.64 -4.88 -8.16
N VAL A 141 -4.82 -3.94 -8.61
CA VAL A 141 -4.81 -2.58 -8.05
C VAL A 141 -5.97 -1.73 -8.56
N PHE A 142 -6.30 -1.80 -9.86
CA PHE A 142 -7.26 -0.86 -10.46
C PHE A 142 -8.65 -1.43 -10.67
N ALA A 143 -8.82 -2.74 -10.71
CA ALA A 143 -10.12 -3.37 -10.99
C ALA A 143 -10.65 -4.27 -9.86
N SER A 144 -9.82 -4.65 -8.87
CA SER A 144 -10.24 -5.49 -7.74
C SER A 144 -10.47 -4.69 -6.45
N ASN A 145 -11.14 -5.29 -5.49
CA ASN A 145 -11.40 -4.74 -4.16
C ASN A 145 -11.53 -5.89 -3.12
N ALA A 146 -11.76 -5.56 -1.84
CA ALA A 146 -11.86 -6.56 -0.78
C ALA A 146 -12.93 -7.64 -1.01
N ARG A 147 -13.97 -7.37 -1.80
CA ARG A 147 -15.03 -8.35 -2.12
C ARG A 147 -14.55 -9.45 -3.07
N ASP A 148 -13.46 -9.20 -3.78
CA ASP A 148 -12.84 -10.18 -4.68
C ASP A 148 -11.87 -11.11 -3.94
N VAL A 149 -11.57 -10.85 -2.64
CA VAL A 149 -10.76 -11.73 -1.80
C VAL A 149 -11.58 -12.96 -1.45
N VAL A 150 -11.09 -14.13 -1.81
CA VAL A 150 -11.78 -15.42 -1.62
C VAL A 150 -11.14 -16.28 -0.53
N MET A 151 -9.93 -15.94 -0.10
CA MET A 151 -9.26 -16.61 1.01
C MET A 151 -8.23 -15.66 1.64
N THR A 152 -8.12 -15.71 2.96
CA THR A 152 -7.03 -15.08 3.69
C THR A 152 -6.42 -16.09 4.66
N MET A 153 -5.09 -16.15 4.68
CA MET A 153 -4.33 -17.04 5.55
C MET A 153 -3.31 -16.22 6.33
N VAL A 154 -3.16 -16.52 7.60
CA VAL A 154 -2.18 -15.92 8.51
C VAL A 154 -1.37 -17.03 9.17
N ALA A 155 -0.06 -17.00 9.03
CA ALA A 155 0.87 -18.03 9.53
C ALA A 155 0.45 -19.46 9.16
N GLY A 156 -0.07 -19.65 7.93
CA GLY A 156 -0.54 -20.95 7.43
C GLY A 156 -1.93 -21.34 7.87
N LYS A 157 -2.61 -20.54 8.70
CA LYS A 157 -3.99 -20.81 9.14
C LYS A 157 -4.96 -19.96 8.32
N GLN A 158 -5.91 -20.60 7.66
CA GLN A 158 -7.00 -19.89 6.99
C GLN A 158 -7.89 -19.19 8.02
N VAL A 159 -8.14 -17.91 7.81
CA VAL A 159 -8.96 -17.04 8.69
C VAL A 159 -10.20 -16.50 8.00
N PHE A 160 -10.22 -16.61 6.66
CA PHE A 160 -11.36 -16.27 5.82
C PHE A 160 -11.34 -17.17 4.57
#